data_a0b0c2261bee9da63f0603f41a32bd2d
#
_entry.id   a0b0c2261bee9da63f0603f41a32bd2d
#
_cell.length_a   1.000
_cell.length_b   1.000
_cell.length_c   1.000
_cell.angle_alpha   90.00
_cell.angle_beta   90.00
_cell.angle_gamma   90.00
#
_symmetry.space_group_name_H-M   'P 1'
#
loop_
_entity.id
_entity.type
_entity.pdbx_description
1 polymer ?
#
loop_
_entity_poly.entity_id
_entity_poly.type
_entity_poly.pdbx_seq_one_letter_code
_entity_poly.pdbx_strand_id
1 'polypeptide(L)'
;VAAPFSTWSRKILEHTLNPSEIHPHFTPTVFTRHNRFLHTFMHANQAWFCVQDLGRLMGRPLDQRLTLKLDPDQRQQVLLLRNGKTTESLMVSESGMYALLVHHFVPENRNLRQWLSNEVIPTLRESGAAVDNIPSLSSLQWAGVSVPLLHWQHQAWIKWRDMPDLMQVQRPFKILGTCS
;
A
#
# COMPACT_ATOMS: atom_id res chain seq x y z
N VAL A 1 -38.33 29.28 20.44
CA VAL A 1 -37.96 27.89 20.85
C VAL A 1 -36.94 27.43 19.85
N ALA A 2 -35.66 27.48 20.21
CA ALA A 2 -34.53 27.09 19.36
C ALA A 2 -34.29 25.61 19.55
N ALA A 3 -34.22 24.84 18.45
CA ALA A 3 -33.83 23.45 18.44
C ALA A 3 -32.31 23.31 18.62
N PRO A 4 -31.82 22.29 19.33
CA PRO A 4 -30.39 22.19 19.69
C PRO A 4 -29.53 21.75 18.50
N PHE A 5 -28.44 22.48 18.33
CA PHE A 5 -27.40 22.33 17.30
C PHE A 5 -26.56 21.03 17.39
N SER A 6 -26.93 20.11 18.29
CA SER A 6 -26.05 18.97 18.65
C SER A 6 -26.25 17.69 17.83
N THR A 7 -27.30 17.61 16.99
CA THR A 7 -27.62 16.34 16.33
C THR A 7 -27.06 16.22 14.91
N TRP A 8 -26.68 17.34 14.30
CA TRP A 8 -26.09 17.34 12.94
C TRP A 8 -24.60 17.06 12.91
N SER A 9 -23.86 17.48 13.92
CA SER A 9 -22.41 17.26 13.98
C SER A 9 -22.01 15.81 14.21
N ARG A 10 -22.84 15.01 14.90
CA ARG A 10 -22.55 13.58 15.10
C ARG A 10 -22.74 12.74 13.84
N LYS A 11 -23.74 13.05 13.03
CA LYS A 11 -23.99 12.28 11.80
C LYS A 11 -22.95 12.46 10.71
N ILE A 12 -22.26 13.59 10.68
CA ILE A 12 -21.20 13.86 9.69
C ILE A 12 -19.90 13.18 10.13
N LEU A 13 -19.64 13.05 11.44
CA LEU A 13 -18.44 12.39 11.97
C LEU A 13 -18.54 10.85 11.95
N GLU A 14 -19.72 10.29 12.00
CA GLU A 14 -19.90 8.82 11.95
C GLU A 14 -19.83 8.25 10.53
N HIS A 15 -19.93 9.08 9.49
CA HIS A 15 -19.86 8.61 8.10
C HIS A 15 -18.45 8.71 7.48
N THR A 16 -17.45 9.18 8.23
CA THR A 16 -16.13 9.49 7.63
C THR A 16 -14.97 8.64 8.10
N LEU A 17 -15.14 7.68 8.99
CA LEU A 17 -14.04 6.82 9.41
C LEU A 17 -14.53 5.42 9.78
N ASN A 18 -14.80 4.61 8.77
CA ASN A 18 -14.72 3.18 8.92
C ASN A 18 -13.24 2.80 8.63
N PRO A 19 -12.42 2.49 9.65
CA PRO A 19 -11.01 2.18 9.43
C PRO A 19 -10.78 0.88 8.66
N SER A 20 -11.85 0.12 8.40
CA SER A 20 -11.82 -1.17 7.71
C SER A 20 -11.87 -1.10 6.18
N GLU A 21 -12.00 0.09 5.57
CA GLU A 21 -12.15 0.26 4.12
C GLU A 21 -11.07 1.12 3.44
N ILE A 22 -9.97 1.44 4.11
CA ILE A 22 -8.84 2.09 3.45
C ILE A 22 -8.01 1.01 2.76
N HIS A 23 -8.50 0.51 1.64
CA HIS A 23 -7.67 -0.30 0.77
C HIS A 23 -6.59 0.60 0.16
N PRO A 24 -5.32 0.27 0.34
CA PRO A 24 -4.24 1.05 -0.25
C PRO A 24 -4.35 1.05 -1.78
N HIS A 25 -4.21 2.23 -2.38
CA HIS A 25 -4.20 2.39 -3.83
C HIS A 25 -2.79 2.16 -4.36
N PHE A 26 -2.66 1.26 -5.33
CA PHE A 26 -1.38 1.00 -5.97
C PHE A 26 -1.45 1.19 -7.49
N THR A 27 -0.39 1.79 -8.03
CA THR A 27 -0.15 1.82 -9.47
C THR A 27 0.67 0.59 -9.83
N PRO A 28 0.12 -0.35 -10.61
CA PRO A 28 0.83 -1.58 -10.92
C PRO A 28 1.90 -1.37 -11.98
N THR A 29 3.00 -2.12 -11.85
CA THR A 29 3.91 -2.43 -12.94
C THR A 29 3.33 -3.60 -13.72
N VAL A 30 3.30 -3.50 -15.06
CA VAL A 30 2.67 -4.51 -15.91
C VAL A 30 3.73 -5.24 -16.72
N PHE A 31 3.80 -6.54 -16.55
CA PHE A 31 4.61 -7.43 -17.38
C PHE A 31 3.74 -8.14 -18.40
N THR A 32 4.31 -8.49 -19.54
CA THR A 32 3.59 -9.18 -20.61
C THR A 32 4.27 -10.49 -20.95
N ARG A 33 3.50 -11.59 -20.99
CA ARG A 33 3.97 -12.89 -21.45
C ARG A 33 2.88 -13.58 -22.27
N HIS A 34 3.20 -14.04 -23.47
CA HIS A 34 2.25 -14.70 -24.40
C HIS A 34 0.96 -13.91 -24.58
N ASN A 35 1.05 -12.61 -24.79
CA ASN A 35 -0.08 -11.67 -24.90
C ASN A 35 -1.01 -11.63 -23.66
N ARG A 36 -0.52 -12.04 -22.51
CA ARG A 36 -1.23 -11.95 -21.22
C ARG A 36 -0.49 -11.01 -20.29
N PHE A 37 -1.24 -10.15 -19.62
CA PHE A 37 -0.71 -9.19 -18.67
C PHE A 37 -0.60 -9.79 -17.28
N LEU A 38 0.46 -9.39 -16.57
CA LEU A 38 0.67 -9.65 -15.16
C LEU A 38 0.83 -8.30 -14.45
N HIS A 39 -0.16 -7.91 -13.67
CA HIS A 39 -0.08 -6.72 -12.84
C HIS A 39 0.60 -7.05 -11.52
N THR A 40 1.59 -6.26 -11.17
CA THR A 40 2.44 -6.43 -10.00
C THR A 40 2.72 -5.09 -9.35
N PHE A 41 3.13 -5.08 -8.10
CA PHE A 41 3.70 -3.89 -7.46
C PHE A 41 4.69 -4.30 -6.36
N MET A 42 5.56 -3.37 -5.96
CA MET A 42 6.40 -3.50 -4.77
C MET A 42 5.74 -2.78 -3.61
N HIS A 43 5.70 -3.42 -2.44
CA HIS A 43 5.26 -2.80 -1.20
C HIS A 43 6.03 -3.41 -0.03
N ALA A 44 6.57 -2.56 0.85
CA ALA A 44 7.38 -2.98 1.99
C ALA A 44 8.50 -3.99 1.61
N ASN A 45 9.22 -3.71 0.52
CA ASN A 45 10.29 -4.55 -0.03
C ASN A 45 9.85 -5.95 -0.47
N GLN A 46 8.56 -6.16 -0.67
CA GLN A 46 7.96 -7.43 -1.11
C GLN A 46 7.22 -7.24 -2.44
N ALA A 47 7.43 -8.19 -3.36
CA ALA A 47 6.71 -8.22 -4.63
C ALA A 47 5.30 -8.82 -4.44
N TRP A 48 4.30 -8.17 -5.05
CA TRP A 48 2.90 -8.59 -5.02
C TRP A 48 2.38 -8.82 -6.43
N PHE A 49 1.63 -9.88 -6.61
CA PHE A 49 1.17 -10.38 -7.91
C PHE A 49 -0.35 -10.52 -7.94
N CYS A 50 -0.99 -10.08 -9.02
CA CYS A 50 -2.43 -10.23 -9.19
C CYS A 50 -2.81 -11.68 -9.41
N VAL A 51 -3.68 -12.21 -8.56
CA VAL A 51 -4.14 -13.62 -8.58
C VAL A 51 -4.84 -13.98 -9.89
N GLN A 52 -5.70 -13.09 -10.39
CA GLN A 52 -6.41 -13.33 -11.65
C GLN A 52 -5.45 -13.47 -12.85
N ASP A 53 -4.42 -12.64 -12.87
CA ASP A 53 -3.45 -12.65 -13.97
C ASP A 53 -2.55 -13.89 -13.89
N LEU A 54 -2.12 -14.26 -12.68
CA LEU A 54 -1.40 -15.51 -12.44
C LEU A 54 -2.22 -16.72 -12.93
N GLY A 55 -3.51 -16.76 -12.57
CA GLY A 55 -4.41 -17.82 -13.04
C GLY A 55 -4.49 -17.91 -14.56
N ARG A 56 -4.58 -16.77 -15.25
CA ARG A 56 -4.55 -16.71 -16.73
C ARG A 56 -3.22 -17.22 -17.30
N LEU A 57 -2.10 -16.84 -16.68
CA LEU A 57 -0.76 -17.31 -17.10
C LEU A 57 -0.56 -18.80 -16.87
N MET A 58 -1.12 -19.35 -15.80
CA MET A 58 -1.12 -20.77 -15.48
C MET A 58 -2.12 -21.57 -16.35
N GLY A 59 -2.94 -20.90 -17.17
CA GLY A 59 -3.98 -21.54 -17.96
C GLY A 59 -5.14 -22.09 -17.13
N ARG A 60 -5.25 -21.68 -15.88
CA ARG A 60 -6.27 -22.13 -14.93
C ARG A 60 -6.76 -20.97 -14.06
N PRO A 61 -8.08 -20.76 -13.95
CA PRO A 61 -8.59 -19.77 -13.03
C PRO A 61 -8.21 -20.17 -11.59
N LEU A 62 -7.57 -19.25 -10.88
CA LEU A 62 -7.30 -19.42 -9.45
C LEU A 62 -8.57 -18.97 -8.71
N ASP A 63 -9.26 -19.93 -8.12
CA ASP A 63 -10.45 -19.68 -7.31
C ASP A 63 -10.06 -19.01 -5.97
N GLN A 64 -10.94 -18.17 -5.46
CA GLN A 64 -10.80 -17.55 -4.15
C GLN A 64 -10.59 -18.59 -3.04
N ARG A 65 -11.16 -19.78 -3.17
CA ARG A 65 -10.97 -20.89 -2.22
C ARG A 65 -9.52 -21.38 -2.14
N LEU A 66 -8.78 -21.29 -3.24
CA LEU A 66 -7.36 -21.67 -3.27
C LEU A 66 -6.49 -20.65 -2.55
N THR A 67 -6.82 -19.38 -2.71
CA THR A 67 -6.12 -18.29 -2.02
C THR A 67 -6.43 -18.24 -0.53
N LEU A 68 -7.59 -18.80 -0.10
CA LEU A 68 -7.91 -18.94 1.33
C LEU A 68 -7.01 -19.94 2.07
N LYS A 69 -6.31 -20.82 1.34
CA LYS A 69 -5.32 -21.75 1.91
C LYS A 69 -3.95 -21.10 2.15
N LEU A 70 -3.74 -19.91 1.60
CA LEU A 70 -2.54 -19.13 1.85
C LEU A 70 -2.63 -18.45 3.21
N ASP A 71 -1.49 -18.23 3.84
CA ASP A 71 -1.41 -17.49 5.09
C ASP A 71 -1.87 -16.03 4.92
N PRO A 72 -2.34 -15.37 5.97
CA PRO A 72 -2.84 -13.99 5.89
C PRO A 72 -1.81 -12.99 5.34
N ASP A 73 -0.52 -13.18 5.62
CA ASP A 73 0.60 -12.36 5.13
C ASP A 73 0.93 -12.62 3.65
N GLN A 74 0.44 -13.73 3.09
CA GLN A 74 0.66 -14.10 1.70
C GLN A 74 -0.41 -13.56 0.74
N ARG A 75 -1.46 -12.93 1.25
CA ARG A 75 -2.58 -12.43 0.45
C ARG A 75 -3.13 -11.12 1.00
N GLN A 76 -3.54 -10.22 0.11
CA GLN A 76 -4.22 -8.99 0.48
C GLN A 76 -5.15 -8.50 -0.64
N GLN A 77 -6.23 -7.84 -0.24
CA GLN A 77 -7.10 -7.08 -1.14
C GLN A 77 -6.55 -5.66 -1.27
N VAL A 78 -6.45 -5.19 -2.51
CA VAL A 78 -5.98 -3.82 -2.78
C VAL A 78 -6.77 -3.19 -3.91
N LEU A 79 -6.73 -1.88 -3.99
CA LEU A 79 -7.27 -1.13 -5.12
C LEU A 79 -6.14 -0.88 -6.13
N LEU A 80 -6.22 -1.55 -7.29
CA LEU A 80 -5.28 -1.36 -8.39
C LEU A 80 -5.82 -0.36 -9.41
N LEU A 81 -4.97 0.57 -9.81
CA LEU A 81 -5.27 1.46 -10.93
C LEU A 81 -5.01 0.71 -12.25
N ARG A 82 -6.09 0.35 -12.97
CA ARG A 82 -6.03 -0.30 -14.28
C ARG A 82 -6.74 0.55 -15.32
N ASN A 83 -6.04 0.92 -16.38
CA ASN A 83 -6.63 1.71 -17.49
C ASN A 83 -7.41 2.96 -17.02
N GLY A 84 -6.88 3.68 -16.03
CA GLY A 84 -7.52 4.87 -15.45
C GLY A 84 -8.71 4.58 -14.52
N LYS A 85 -9.02 3.31 -14.24
CA LYS A 85 -10.06 2.90 -13.30
C LYS A 85 -9.46 2.15 -12.12
N THR A 86 -9.94 2.46 -10.94
CA THR A 86 -9.57 1.73 -9.73
C THR A 86 -10.42 0.46 -9.64
N THR A 87 -9.76 -0.68 -9.49
CA THR A 87 -10.42 -1.99 -9.42
C THR A 87 -9.89 -2.74 -8.20
N GLU A 88 -10.80 -3.25 -7.39
CA GLU A 88 -10.44 -4.15 -6.29
C GLU A 88 -9.83 -5.44 -6.85
N SER A 89 -8.68 -5.81 -6.33
CA SER A 89 -7.91 -6.95 -6.82
C SER A 89 -7.28 -7.72 -5.67
N LEU A 90 -7.40 -9.04 -5.73
CA LEU A 90 -6.70 -9.92 -4.80
C LEU A 90 -5.28 -10.11 -5.28
N MET A 91 -4.34 -9.80 -4.39
CA MET A 91 -2.91 -9.94 -4.63
C MET A 91 -2.32 -11.01 -3.74
N VAL A 92 -1.27 -11.65 -4.22
CA VAL A 92 -0.46 -12.59 -3.45
C VAL A 92 0.98 -12.13 -3.41
N SER A 93 1.62 -12.36 -2.28
CA SER A 93 3.04 -12.10 -2.09
C SER A 93 3.91 -13.04 -2.93
N GLU A 94 5.21 -12.79 -2.98
CA GLU A 94 6.17 -13.67 -3.64
C GLU A 94 6.10 -15.10 -3.10
N SER A 95 6.05 -15.27 -1.78
CA SER A 95 5.90 -16.60 -1.15
C SER A 95 4.57 -17.27 -1.49
N GLY A 96 3.46 -16.50 -1.47
CA GLY A 96 2.14 -17.00 -1.86
C GLY A 96 2.07 -17.40 -3.33
N MET A 97 2.71 -16.65 -4.22
CA MET A 97 2.82 -16.98 -5.64
C MET A 97 3.57 -18.32 -5.85
N TYR A 98 4.70 -18.52 -5.17
CA TYR A 98 5.41 -19.80 -5.24
C TYR A 98 4.59 -20.96 -4.66
N ALA A 99 3.87 -20.74 -3.55
CA ALA A 99 2.98 -21.75 -2.99
C ALA A 99 1.90 -22.16 -4.00
N LEU A 100 1.27 -21.20 -4.70
CA LEU A 100 0.29 -21.49 -5.73
C LEU A 100 0.88 -22.29 -6.91
N LEU A 101 2.10 -21.97 -7.35
CA LEU A 101 2.79 -22.69 -8.43
C LEU A 101 3.13 -24.13 -8.05
N VAL A 102 3.48 -24.38 -6.80
CA VAL A 102 3.80 -25.72 -6.28
C VAL A 102 2.52 -26.55 -6.11
N HIS A 103 1.45 -25.98 -5.56
CA HIS A 103 0.18 -26.67 -5.39
C HIS A 103 -0.51 -27.04 -6.71
N HIS A 104 -0.19 -26.33 -7.78
CA HIS A 104 -0.73 -26.57 -9.12
C HIS A 104 0.39 -26.94 -10.07
N PHE A 105 1.06 -28.07 -9.76
CA PHE A 105 2.15 -28.57 -10.57
C PHE A 105 1.65 -29.02 -11.96
N VAL A 106 1.92 -28.17 -12.95
CA VAL A 106 1.75 -28.45 -14.38
C VAL A 106 3.13 -28.25 -15.00
N PRO A 107 3.59 -29.10 -15.92
CA PRO A 107 4.92 -28.97 -16.55
C PRO A 107 5.19 -27.58 -17.12
N GLU A 108 4.16 -26.92 -17.67
CA GLU A 108 4.21 -25.57 -18.22
C GLU A 108 4.55 -24.51 -17.16
N ASN A 109 4.21 -24.74 -15.90
CA ASN A 109 4.50 -23.84 -14.80
C ASN A 109 6.00 -23.72 -14.50
N ARG A 110 6.81 -24.67 -14.96
CA ARG A 110 8.28 -24.57 -14.84
C ARG A 110 8.80 -23.34 -15.58
N ASN A 111 8.36 -23.12 -16.81
CA ASN A 111 8.77 -21.96 -17.61
C ASN A 111 8.20 -20.66 -17.04
N LEU A 112 6.97 -20.71 -16.51
CA LEU A 112 6.38 -19.56 -15.84
C LEU A 112 7.16 -19.19 -14.58
N ARG A 113 7.51 -20.17 -13.75
CA ARG A 113 8.32 -19.96 -12.57
C ARG A 113 9.68 -19.36 -12.89
N GLN A 114 10.39 -19.88 -13.90
CA GLN A 114 11.66 -19.36 -14.35
C GLN A 114 11.54 -17.89 -14.80
N TRP A 115 10.53 -17.56 -15.57
CA TRP A 115 10.27 -16.20 -16.01
C TRP A 115 10.01 -15.26 -14.82
N LEU A 116 9.17 -15.67 -13.86
CA LEU A 116 8.90 -14.89 -12.65
C LEU A 116 10.16 -14.67 -11.81
N SER A 117 10.96 -15.72 -11.59
CA SER A 117 12.15 -15.66 -10.74
C SER A 117 13.31 -14.89 -11.37
N ASN A 118 13.51 -15.04 -12.70
CA ASN A 118 14.70 -14.52 -13.36
C ASN A 118 14.49 -13.16 -14.03
N GLU A 119 13.24 -12.78 -14.28
CA GLU A 119 12.92 -11.54 -15.00
C GLU A 119 12.02 -10.63 -14.18
N VAL A 120 10.82 -11.10 -13.80
CA VAL A 120 9.81 -10.23 -13.17
C VAL A 120 10.25 -9.72 -11.80
N ILE A 121 10.66 -10.63 -10.92
CA ILE A 121 11.05 -10.27 -9.54
C ILE A 121 12.30 -9.39 -9.50
N PRO A 122 13.39 -9.69 -10.22
CA PRO A 122 14.55 -8.81 -10.26
C PRO A 122 14.20 -7.41 -10.78
N THR A 123 13.47 -7.32 -11.89
CA THR A 123 13.06 -6.03 -12.46
C THR A 123 12.19 -5.22 -11.49
N LEU A 124 11.28 -5.87 -10.77
CA LEU A 124 10.47 -5.20 -9.75
C LEU A 124 11.34 -4.67 -8.60
N ARG A 125 12.30 -5.45 -8.14
CA ARG A 125 13.22 -5.04 -7.06
C ARG A 125 14.11 -3.87 -7.49
N GLU A 126 14.63 -3.90 -8.71
CA GLU A 126 15.40 -2.80 -9.27
C GLU A 126 14.56 -1.53 -9.40
N SER A 127 13.33 -1.65 -9.90
CA SER A 127 12.39 -0.52 -10.02
C SER A 127 11.99 0.02 -8.65
N GLY A 128 11.74 -0.85 -7.68
CA GLY A 128 11.44 -0.46 -6.30
C GLY A 128 12.62 0.24 -5.64
N ALA A 129 13.82 -0.30 -5.76
CA ALA A 129 15.04 0.30 -5.23
C ALA A 129 15.35 1.67 -5.86
N ALA A 130 15.04 1.86 -7.13
CA ALA A 130 15.20 3.15 -7.80
C ALA A 130 14.26 4.22 -7.26
N VAL A 131 13.01 3.87 -6.98
CA VAL A 131 12.02 4.78 -6.36
C VAL A 131 12.41 5.11 -4.92
N ASP A 132 12.87 4.12 -4.16
CA ASP A 132 13.27 4.30 -2.76
C ASP A 132 14.55 5.14 -2.59
N ASN A 133 15.40 5.16 -3.59
CA ASN A 133 16.63 5.95 -3.59
C ASN A 133 16.43 7.40 -4.04
N ILE A 134 15.27 7.77 -4.56
CA ILE A 134 14.99 9.17 -4.93
C ILE A 134 14.39 9.88 -3.72
N PRO A 135 15.11 10.81 -3.09
CA PRO A 135 14.57 11.60 -2.00
C PRO A 135 13.36 12.42 -2.48
N SER A 136 12.23 12.31 -1.82
CA SER A 136 11.04 13.13 -2.10
C SER A 136 10.75 14.08 -0.94
N LEU A 137 10.35 15.30 -1.27
CA LEU A 137 9.99 16.31 -0.28
C LEU A 137 8.48 16.35 -0.11
N SER A 138 8.04 16.36 1.14
CA SER A 138 6.65 16.63 1.53
C SER A 138 6.61 17.67 2.66
N SER A 139 5.44 18.09 3.08
CA SER A 139 5.28 18.96 4.23
C SER A 139 4.27 18.38 5.20
N LEU A 140 4.63 18.40 6.48
CA LEU A 140 3.74 18.07 7.58
C LEU A 140 3.20 19.36 8.19
N GLN A 141 1.87 19.47 8.30
CA GLN A 141 1.26 20.56 9.06
C GLN A 141 1.14 20.12 10.53
N TRP A 142 1.90 20.79 11.40
CA TRP A 142 1.86 20.50 12.83
C TRP A 142 1.61 21.79 13.62
N ALA A 143 0.48 21.85 14.34
CA ALA A 143 0.11 22.99 15.18
C ALA A 143 0.19 24.36 14.47
N GLY A 144 -0.19 24.42 13.18
CA GLY A 144 -0.15 25.65 12.38
C GLY A 144 1.22 25.97 11.77
N VAL A 145 2.23 25.11 11.98
CA VAL A 145 3.56 25.23 11.36
C VAL A 145 3.71 24.17 10.28
N SER A 146 4.22 24.58 9.12
CA SER A 146 4.56 23.66 8.03
C SER A 146 6.01 23.20 8.18
N VAL A 147 6.20 21.91 8.40
CA VAL A 147 7.52 21.30 8.57
C VAL A 147 7.87 20.51 7.31
N PRO A 148 8.98 20.83 6.63
CA PRO A 148 9.42 20.07 5.49
C PRO A 148 9.93 18.68 5.92
N LEU A 149 9.43 17.64 5.27
CA LEU A 149 9.85 16.25 5.45
C LEU A 149 10.56 15.76 4.21
N LEU A 150 11.71 15.15 4.40
CA LEU A 150 12.41 14.40 3.37
C LEU A 150 12.06 12.92 3.55
N HIS A 151 11.43 12.32 2.54
CA HIS A 151 11.23 10.88 2.49
C HIS A 151 12.37 10.24 1.71
N TRP A 152 13.11 9.36 2.37
CA TRP A 152 14.21 8.62 1.77
C TRP A 152 14.34 7.25 2.42
N GLN A 153 14.48 6.21 1.61
CA GLN A 153 14.59 4.82 2.07
C GLN A 153 13.47 4.41 3.06
N HIS A 154 12.22 4.72 2.72
CA HIS A 154 11.03 4.44 3.54
C HIS A 154 11.00 5.14 4.91
N GLN A 155 11.91 6.07 5.14
CA GLN A 155 11.98 6.85 6.37
C GLN A 155 11.66 8.32 6.11
N ALA A 156 10.97 8.94 7.07
CA ALA A 156 10.75 10.37 7.07
C ALA A 156 11.87 11.05 7.88
N TRP A 157 12.56 11.97 7.25
CA TRP A 157 13.64 12.75 7.85
C TRP A 157 13.20 14.18 8.05
N ILE A 158 13.51 14.72 9.23
CA ILE A 158 13.30 16.13 9.57
C ILE A 158 14.65 16.80 9.68
N LYS A 159 14.77 17.99 9.10
CA LYS A 159 15.99 18.77 9.24
C LYS A 159 16.19 19.17 10.71
N TRP A 160 17.38 18.92 11.25
CA TRP A 160 17.70 19.18 12.65
C TRP A 160 17.39 20.62 13.10
N ARG A 161 17.58 21.62 12.22
CA ARG A 161 17.29 23.02 12.52
C ARG A 161 15.80 23.31 12.74
N ASP A 162 14.91 22.49 12.18
CA ASP A 162 13.46 22.65 12.29
C ASP A 162 12.89 21.95 13.53
N MET A 163 13.71 21.12 14.21
CA MET A 163 13.35 20.41 15.46
C MET A 163 13.01 21.34 16.65
N PRO A 164 13.75 22.44 16.91
CA PRO A 164 13.43 23.35 18.00
C PRO A 164 12.05 23.97 17.89
N ASP A 165 11.58 24.26 16.68
CA ASP A 165 10.26 24.84 16.44
C ASP A 165 9.14 23.84 16.76
N LEU A 166 9.36 22.56 16.53
CA LEU A 166 8.44 21.50 16.92
C LEU A 166 8.34 21.32 18.44
N MET A 167 9.43 21.51 19.17
CA MET A 167 9.46 21.37 20.63
C MET A 167 8.85 22.58 21.33
N GLN A 168 8.85 23.76 20.70
CA GLN A 168 8.29 24.97 21.32
C GLN A 168 6.75 25.00 21.31
N VAL A 169 6.09 24.19 20.48
CA VAL A 169 4.63 24.13 20.41
C VAL A 169 4.00 23.46 21.65
N GLN A 170 4.78 22.78 22.47
CA GLN A 170 4.32 22.16 23.73
C GLN A 170 4.49 23.08 24.97
N ARG A 171 4.22 24.37 24.88
CA ARG A 171 4.11 25.16 26.11
C ARG A 171 2.73 24.96 26.73
N PRO A 172 2.63 24.43 27.97
CA PRO A 172 1.37 24.19 28.62
C PRO A 172 0.64 25.50 28.92
N PHE A 173 -0.67 25.43 28.84
CA PHE A 173 -1.63 26.43 29.30
C PHE A 173 -1.12 27.14 30.59
N LYS A 174 -0.95 28.44 30.54
CA LYS A 174 -0.89 29.25 31.75
C LYS A 174 -2.26 29.20 32.40
N ILE A 175 -2.38 28.47 33.49
CA ILE A 175 -3.49 28.62 34.42
C ILE A 175 -3.39 30.03 34.98
N LEU A 176 -4.28 30.90 34.55
CA LEU A 176 -4.52 32.18 35.21
C LEU A 176 -5.09 31.86 36.60
N GLY A 177 -4.23 31.89 37.60
CA GLY A 177 -4.63 31.85 39.01
C GLY A 177 -5.49 33.06 39.29
N THR A 178 -6.74 32.85 39.64
CA THR A 178 -7.59 33.81 40.31
C THR A 178 -7.00 34.08 41.69
N CYS A 179 -6.49 35.28 41.90
CA CYS A 179 -6.29 35.83 43.24
C CYS A 179 -7.60 36.41 43.73
N SER A 180 -7.98 36.00 44.91
CA SER A 180 -9.03 36.57 45.77
C SER A 180 -8.72 38.00 46.16
#